data_30161e72efb46338af5a1e7882367e97
#
_entry.id   30161e72efb46338af5a1e7882367e97
#
_cell.length_a   1.000
_cell.length_b   1.000
_cell.length_c   1.000
_cell.angle_alpha   90.00
_cell.angle_beta   90.00
_cell.angle_gamma   90.00
#
_symmetry.space_group_name_H-M   'P 1'
#
loop_
_entity.id
_entity.type
_entity.pdbx_description
1 polymer ?
#
loop_
_entity_poly.entity_id
_entity_poly.type
_entity_poly.pdbx_seq_one_letter_code
_entity_poly.pdbx_strand_id
1 'polypeptide(L)'
;TGAASVAAVLCVGRIKGVERPAIATPFPNQNGTTVVLDSGSMVDAKPINLVHSAIMGSVYAEKLLNLKNPRVGLLSVGEEETKGNEQTLATYPLLKETKEINFKGNVEGRDITNGSVDVVVCDGFVGNVVLKLGEGLAKAIFNLMKEAIWGGGLLAKIGGALIKPAMVKLKERMDPNAYGGALLLGVKAPFIICHGSSKAYAITNAIGVAVKF
;
A
#
# COMPACT_ATOMS: atom_id res chain seq x y z
N THR A 1 -12.03 7.26 7.25
CA THR A 1 -11.32 7.57 5.98
C THR A 1 -12.26 8.25 4.99
N GLY A 2 -13.51 7.76 4.80
CA GLY A 2 -14.45 8.33 3.82
C GLY A 2 -14.71 9.82 3.98
N ALA A 3 -14.95 10.31 5.20
CA ALA A 3 -15.15 11.73 5.45
C ALA A 3 -13.92 12.59 5.06
N ALA A 4 -12.71 12.08 5.33
CA ALA A 4 -11.47 12.76 4.95
C ALA A 4 -11.30 12.83 3.42
N SER A 5 -11.59 11.75 2.71
CA SER A 5 -11.55 11.72 1.24
C SER A 5 -12.58 12.67 0.61
N VAL A 6 -13.78 12.72 1.18
CA VAL A 6 -14.83 13.69 0.74
C VAL A 6 -14.37 15.12 0.99
N ALA A 7 -13.86 15.44 2.18
CA ALA A 7 -13.33 16.75 2.50
C ALA A 7 -12.20 17.18 1.56
N ALA A 8 -11.25 16.26 1.25
CA ALA A 8 -10.19 16.53 0.29
C ALA A 8 -10.73 16.89 -1.09
N VAL A 9 -11.74 16.15 -1.58
CA VAL A 9 -12.36 16.43 -2.89
C VAL A 9 -13.08 17.78 -2.90
N LEU A 10 -13.81 18.10 -1.84
CA LEU A 10 -14.62 19.34 -1.77
C LEU A 10 -13.76 20.59 -1.52
N CYS A 11 -12.76 20.49 -0.64
CA CYS A 11 -11.97 21.66 -0.21
C CYS A 11 -10.70 21.85 -1.05
N VAL A 12 -10.01 20.78 -1.43
CA VAL A 12 -8.76 20.81 -2.21
C VAL A 12 -9.02 20.70 -3.71
N GLY A 13 -10.00 19.88 -4.06
CA GLY A 13 -10.36 19.60 -5.45
C GLY A 13 -9.53 18.46 -6.04
N ARG A 14 -10.05 17.89 -7.14
CA ARG A 14 -9.43 16.78 -7.87
C ARG A 14 -8.53 17.30 -9.00
N ILE A 15 -7.50 16.53 -9.33
CA ILE A 15 -6.72 16.72 -10.57
C ILE A 15 -7.64 16.50 -11.77
N LYS A 16 -7.48 17.33 -12.82
CA LYS A 16 -8.27 17.21 -14.06
C LYS A 16 -8.07 15.84 -14.69
N GLY A 17 -9.15 15.16 -15.04
CA GLY A 17 -9.11 13.81 -15.61
C GLY A 17 -9.21 12.68 -14.57
N VAL A 18 -8.97 12.93 -13.29
CA VAL A 18 -9.14 11.94 -12.23
C VAL A 18 -10.59 11.93 -11.74
N GLU A 19 -11.30 10.80 -11.93
CA GLU A 19 -12.69 10.68 -11.45
C GLU A 19 -12.78 10.52 -9.94
N ARG A 20 -11.89 9.72 -9.37
CA ARG A 20 -11.86 9.39 -7.95
C ARG A 20 -10.43 9.38 -7.42
N PRO A 21 -10.16 9.98 -6.27
CA PRO A 21 -8.88 9.84 -5.60
C PRO A 21 -8.72 8.43 -5.03
N ALA A 22 -7.48 7.98 -4.92
CA ALA A 22 -7.12 6.67 -4.38
C ALA A 22 -6.08 6.79 -3.27
N ILE A 23 -6.18 5.94 -2.26
CA ILE A 23 -5.22 5.90 -1.14
C ILE A 23 -4.05 4.99 -1.52
N ALA A 24 -2.86 5.55 -1.61
CA ALA A 24 -1.62 4.82 -1.83
C ALA A 24 -1.01 4.40 -0.49
N THR A 25 -0.83 3.11 -0.30
CA THR A 25 -0.20 2.56 0.90
C THR A 25 1.07 1.79 0.53
N PRO A 26 2.24 2.21 1.02
CA PRO A 26 3.47 1.45 0.86
C PRO A 26 3.46 0.21 1.77
N PHE A 27 3.70 -0.95 1.17
CA PHE A 27 3.87 -2.23 1.86
C PHE A 27 5.33 -2.66 1.80
N PRO A 28 5.96 -3.02 2.91
CA PRO A 28 7.29 -3.60 2.89
C PRO A 28 7.26 -4.97 2.20
N ASN A 29 8.19 -5.19 1.30
CA ASN A 29 8.40 -6.46 0.63
C ASN A 29 9.84 -6.95 0.84
N GLN A 30 10.18 -8.12 0.28
CA GLN A 30 11.52 -8.71 0.43
C GLN A 30 12.63 -7.83 -0.17
N ASN A 31 12.33 -7.06 -1.23
CA ASN A 31 13.29 -6.28 -2.00
C ASN A 31 13.18 -4.76 -1.78
N GLY A 32 12.24 -4.29 -0.95
CA GLY A 32 11.99 -2.86 -0.73
C GLY A 32 10.55 -2.58 -0.34
N THR A 33 9.78 -1.99 -1.25
CA THR A 33 8.40 -1.55 -1.01
C THR A 33 7.53 -1.78 -2.25
N THR A 34 6.35 -2.35 -2.06
CA THR A 34 5.27 -2.39 -3.06
C THR A 34 4.20 -1.37 -2.66
N VAL A 35 3.69 -0.61 -3.61
CA VAL A 35 2.61 0.35 -3.37
C VAL A 35 1.27 -0.29 -3.71
N VAL A 36 0.35 -0.36 -2.76
CA VAL A 36 -1.01 -0.85 -2.99
C VAL A 36 -1.96 0.33 -3.14
N LEU A 37 -2.72 0.35 -4.23
CA LEU A 37 -3.79 1.29 -4.54
C LEU A 37 -5.04 0.52 -5.04
N ASP A 38 -6.18 0.83 -4.55
CA ASP A 38 -6.64 1.75 -3.51
C ASP A 38 -6.73 1.02 -2.16
N SER A 39 -6.26 1.65 -1.09
CA SER A 39 -6.29 1.02 0.25
C SER A 39 -7.47 1.49 1.11
N GLY A 40 -8.60 1.87 0.49
CA GLY A 40 -9.85 2.15 1.22
C GLY A 40 -10.48 3.52 0.98
N SER A 41 -10.26 4.16 -0.16
CA SER A 41 -10.96 5.38 -0.56
C SER A 41 -12.29 5.06 -1.25
N MET A 42 -12.33 3.99 -2.06
CA MET A 42 -13.45 3.69 -2.94
C MET A 42 -13.74 2.18 -2.94
N VAL A 43 -14.84 1.80 -2.28
CA VAL A 43 -15.26 0.40 -2.14
C VAL A 43 -15.70 -0.19 -3.47
N ASP A 44 -16.58 0.53 -4.19
CA ASP A 44 -17.12 0.12 -5.49
C ASP A 44 -16.44 0.91 -6.60
N ALA A 45 -15.24 0.49 -7.01
CA ALA A 45 -14.49 1.12 -8.07
C ALA A 45 -14.95 0.64 -9.46
N LYS A 46 -15.08 1.57 -10.41
CA LYS A 46 -15.26 1.22 -11.82
C LYS A 46 -13.91 0.82 -12.43
N PRO A 47 -13.89 0.03 -13.54
CA PRO A 47 -12.64 -0.30 -14.25
C PRO A 47 -11.75 0.91 -14.55
N ILE A 48 -12.32 2.01 -15.01
CA ILE A 48 -11.57 3.25 -15.29
C ILE A 48 -10.92 3.86 -14.05
N ASN A 49 -11.50 3.67 -12.87
CA ASN A 49 -10.90 4.16 -11.63
C ASN A 49 -9.64 3.37 -11.26
N LEU A 50 -9.59 2.05 -11.56
CA LEU A 50 -8.40 1.24 -11.39
C LEU A 50 -7.30 1.65 -12.38
N VAL A 51 -7.66 2.02 -13.60
CA VAL A 51 -6.69 2.58 -14.58
C VAL A 51 -6.10 3.89 -14.06
N HIS A 52 -6.91 4.80 -13.54
CA HIS A 52 -6.41 6.03 -12.92
C HIS A 52 -5.50 5.73 -11.72
N SER A 53 -5.88 4.75 -10.89
CA SER A 53 -5.04 4.31 -9.76
C SER A 53 -3.70 3.74 -10.23
N ALA A 54 -3.67 2.98 -11.32
CA ALA A 54 -2.46 2.43 -11.91
C ALA A 54 -1.49 3.54 -12.36
N ILE A 55 -2.00 4.54 -13.08
CA ILE A 55 -1.21 5.70 -13.53
C ILE A 55 -0.69 6.50 -12.33
N MET A 56 -1.57 6.83 -11.37
CA MET A 56 -1.18 7.56 -10.16
C MET A 56 -0.16 6.79 -9.33
N GLY A 57 -0.32 5.47 -9.19
CA GLY A 57 0.62 4.61 -8.49
C GLY A 57 1.97 4.51 -9.16
N SER A 58 2.00 4.45 -10.49
CA SER A 58 3.24 4.49 -11.28
C SER A 58 3.99 5.79 -11.04
N VAL A 59 3.33 6.95 -11.14
CA VAL A 59 3.93 8.26 -10.86
C VAL A 59 4.41 8.36 -9.40
N TYR A 60 3.63 7.85 -8.45
CA TYR A 60 4.04 7.79 -7.04
C TYR A 60 5.35 7.00 -6.87
N ALA A 61 5.41 5.80 -7.45
CA ALA A 61 6.60 4.94 -7.36
C ALA A 61 7.82 5.58 -8.04
N GLU A 62 7.64 6.27 -9.15
CA GLU A 62 8.73 7.01 -9.81
C GLU A 62 9.24 8.18 -8.97
N LYS A 63 8.34 9.02 -8.44
CA LYS A 63 8.71 10.27 -7.78
C LYS A 63 9.12 10.12 -6.33
N LEU A 64 8.45 9.27 -5.57
CA LEU A 64 8.69 9.12 -4.13
C LEU A 64 9.58 7.93 -3.78
N LEU A 65 9.54 6.85 -4.57
CA LEU A 65 10.38 5.67 -4.36
C LEU A 65 11.60 5.65 -5.30
N ASN A 66 11.72 6.60 -6.24
CA ASN A 66 12.81 6.70 -7.22
C ASN A 66 12.95 5.45 -8.10
N LEU A 67 11.84 4.76 -8.37
CA LEU A 67 11.82 3.59 -9.25
C LEU A 67 11.72 4.03 -10.71
N LYS A 68 12.53 3.45 -11.58
CA LYS A 68 12.46 3.70 -13.01
C LYS A 68 11.51 2.70 -13.66
N ASN A 69 10.50 3.20 -14.41
CA ASN A 69 9.53 2.38 -15.13
C ASN A 69 8.89 1.31 -14.24
N PRO A 70 8.20 1.70 -13.15
CA PRO A 70 7.69 0.77 -12.14
C PRO A 70 6.70 -0.23 -12.74
N ARG A 71 6.83 -1.49 -12.31
CA ARG A 71 6.00 -2.60 -12.74
C ARG A 71 4.64 -2.52 -12.06
N VAL A 72 3.57 -2.52 -12.82
CA VAL A 72 2.20 -2.42 -12.34
C VAL A 72 1.47 -3.74 -12.53
N GLY A 73 0.86 -4.28 -11.46
CA GLY A 73 0.03 -5.48 -11.49
C GLY A 73 -1.41 -5.19 -11.07
N LEU A 74 -2.36 -5.92 -11.64
CA LEU A 74 -3.76 -5.92 -11.23
C LEU A 74 -4.00 -7.06 -10.25
N LEU A 75 -4.43 -6.75 -9.02
CA LEU A 75 -4.70 -7.77 -8.01
C LEU A 75 -5.88 -8.66 -8.42
N SER A 76 -5.64 -9.95 -8.48
CA SER A 76 -6.62 -10.95 -8.90
C SER A 76 -6.46 -12.25 -8.11
N VAL A 77 -7.28 -13.25 -8.43
CA VAL A 77 -7.26 -14.59 -7.82
C VAL A 77 -6.33 -15.57 -8.54
N GLY A 78 -5.65 -15.13 -9.60
CA GLY A 78 -4.72 -15.91 -10.40
C GLY A 78 -4.06 -15.03 -11.45
N GLU A 79 -2.93 -15.49 -12.01
CA GLU A 79 -2.08 -14.71 -12.93
C GLU A 79 -2.64 -14.66 -14.37
N GLU A 80 -3.51 -15.60 -14.76
CA GLU A 80 -4.05 -15.67 -16.10
C GLU A 80 -5.04 -14.52 -16.38
N GLU A 81 -5.07 -14.02 -17.62
CA GLU A 81 -5.96 -12.93 -18.06
C GLU A 81 -7.45 -13.22 -17.85
N THR A 82 -7.82 -14.51 -17.82
CA THR A 82 -9.19 -14.99 -17.67
C THR A 82 -9.62 -15.13 -16.20
N LYS A 83 -8.73 -14.88 -15.25
CA LYS A 83 -9.01 -14.97 -13.81
C LYS A 83 -9.44 -13.63 -13.23
N GLY A 84 -10.37 -13.69 -12.29
CA GLY A 84 -10.83 -12.53 -11.56
C GLY A 84 -12.35 -12.45 -11.47
N ASN A 85 -12.82 -11.40 -10.83
CA ASN A 85 -14.23 -11.01 -10.81
C ASN A 85 -14.58 -10.11 -12.03
N GLU A 86 -15.84 -9.76 -12.16
CA GLU A 86 -16.32 -8.90 -13.25
C GLU A 86 -15.51 -7.60 -13.39
N GLN A 87 -15.17 -6.96 -12.27
CA GLN A 87 -14.40 -5.72 -12.26
C GLN A 87 -12.97 -5.92 -12.79
N THR A 88 -12.25 -6.95 -12.30
CA THR A 88 -10.87 -7.22 -12.73
C THR A 88 -10.81 -7.64 -14.19
N LEU A 89 -11.76 -8.50 -14.63
CA LEU A 89 -11.86 -8.90 -16.03
C LEU A 89 -12.13 -7.71 -16.98
N ALA A 90 -12.99 -6.76 -16.57
CA ALA A 90 -13.25 -5.54 -17.33
C ALA A 90 -12.08 -4.54 -17.27
N THR A 91 -11.27 -4.55 -16.21
CA THR A 91 -10.13 -3.64 -16.03
C THR A 91 -8.89 -4.10 -16.79
N TYR A 92 -8.66 -5.40 -16.89
CA TYR A 92 -7.45 -5.97 -17.48
C TYR A 92 -7.15 -5.43 -18.89
N PRO A 93 -8.08 -5.48 -19.87
CA PRO A 93 -7.82 -4.96 -21.22
C PRO A 93 -7.52 -3.46 -21.23
N LEU A 94 -8.17 -2.68 -20.36
CA LEU A 94 -7.92 -1.24 -20.27
C LEU A 94 -6.49 -0.95 -19.78
N LEU A 95 -6.00 -1.68 -18.77
CA LEU A 95 -4.62 -1.56 -18.30
C LEU A 95 -3.61 -2.00 -19.36
N LYS A 96 -3.92 -3.05 -20.11
CA LYS A 96 -3.05 -3.56 -21.20
C LYS A 96 -2.89 -2.56 -22.34
N GLU A 97 -3.91 -1.74 -22.60
CA GLU A 97 -3.89 -0.68 -23.60
C GLU A 97 -3.28 0.64 -23.11
N THR A 98 -3.12 0.81 -21.78
CA THR A 98 -2.60 2.03 -21.16
C THR A 98 -1.08 2.10 -21.33
N LYS A 99 -0.60 2.98 -22.22
CA LYS A 99 0.83 3.10 -22.57
C LYS A 99 1.67 3.82 -21.53
N GLU A 100 1.02 4.54 -20.62
CA GLU A 100 1.64 5.34 -19.56
C GLU A 100 2.17 4.50 -18.39
N ILE A 101 1.90 3.19 -18.40
CA ILE A 101 2.32 2.28 -17.32
C ILE A 101 3.04 1.04 -17.87
N ASN A 102 3.89 0.45 -17.05
CA ASN A 102 4.53 -0.83 -17.34
C ASN A 102 3.68 -1.97 -16.75
N PHE A 103 2.54 -2.25 -17.40
CA PHE A 103 1.61 -3.28 -16.94
C PHE A 103 2.19 -4.68 -17.09
N LYS A 104 2.11 -5.51 -16.05
CA LYS A 104 2.65 -6.86 -15.98
C LYS A 104 1.59 -7.96 -16.00
N GLY A 105 0.31 -7.58 -16.00
CA GLY A 105 -0.80 -8.54 -15.92
C GLY A 105 -1.39 -8.66 -14.53
N ASN A 106 -2.12 -9.75 -14.32
CA ASN A 106 -2.67 -10.08 -13.01
C ASN A 106 -1.57 -10.52 -12.04
N VAL A 107 -1.76 -10.19 -10.76
CA VAL A 107 -0.91 -10.60 -9.63
C VAL A 107 -1.79 -11.10 -8.50
N GLU A 108 -1.23 -11.96 -7.65
CA GLU A 108 -1.92 -12.49 -6.47
C GLU A 108 -1.47 -11.75 -5.19
N GLY A 109 -2.17 -11.98 -4.08
CA GLY A 109 -1.84 -11.34 -2.81
C GLY A 109 -0.41 -11.59 -2.31
N ARG A 110 0.17 -12.75 -2.65
CA ARG A 110 1.58 -13.08 -2.34
C ARG A 110 2.59 -12.17 -3.03
N ASP A 111 2.22 -11.60 -4.18
CA ASP A 111 3.09 -10.76 -4.99
C ASP A 111 3.34 -9.39 -4.36
N ILE A 112 2.42 -8.94 -3.48
CA ILE A 112 2.60 -7.72 -2.69
C ILE A 112 3.86 -7.84 -1.80
N THR A 113 4.07 -9.00 -1.20
CA THR A 113 5.16 -9.22 -0.22
C THR A 113 6.43 -9.77 -0.84
N ASN A 114 6.37 -10.45 -1.98
CA ASN A 114 7.57 -10.93 -2.68
C ASN A 114 8.24 -9.86 -3.56
N GLY A 115 7.49 -8.79 -3.92
CA GLY A 115 8.02 -7.69 -4.73
C GLY A 115 8.19 -8.04 -6.22
N SER A 116 7.33 -8.93 -6.77
CA SER A 116 7.29 -9.24 -8.21
C SER A 116 6.90 -8.02 -9.04
N VAL A 117 6.09 -7.13 -8.46
CA VAL A 117 5.70 -5.83 -9.01
C VAL A 117 5.90 -4.71 -7.99
N ASP A 118 5.96 -3.47 -8.48
CA ASP A 118 6.24 -2.29 -7.66
C ASP A 118 4.95 -1.57 -7.23
N VAL A 119 3.89 -1.70 -8.04
CA VAL A 119 2.57 -1.15 -7.80
C VAL A 119 1.53 -2.25 -8.00
N VAL A 120 0.64 -2.40 -7.03
CA VAL A 120 -0.51 -3.33 -7.10
C VAL A 120 -1.79 -2.52 -7.03
N VAL A 121 -2.67 -2.73 -8.01
CA VAL A 121 -3.94 -2.01 -8.15
C VAL A 121 -5.11 -2.94 -7.81
N CYS A 122 -6.01 -2.43 -6.98
CA CYS A 122 -7.27 -3.08 -6.62
C CYS A 122 -8.32 -2.02 -6.26
N ASP A 123 -9.56 -2.44 -6.00
CA ASP A 123 -10.54 -1.56 -5.38
C ASP A 123 -10.24 -1.32 -3.89
N GLY A 124 -10.87 -0.30 -3.32
CA GLY A 124 -10.62 0.08 -1.93
C GLY A 124 -11.17 -0.90 -0.90
N PHE A 125 -12.11 -1.79 -1.25
CA PHE A 125 -12.55 -2.85 -0.34
C PHE A 125 -11.45 -3.89 -0.19
N VAL A 126 -10.98 -4.43 -1.29
CA VAL A 126 -9.90 -5.44 -1.31
C VAL A 126 -8.61 -4.86 -0.71
N GLY A 127 -8.22 -3.66 -1.11
CA GLY A 127 -7.01 -3.04 -0.59
C GLY A 127 -7.06 -2.73 0.91
N ASN A 128 -8.22 -2.33 1.44
CA ASN A 128 -8.38 -2.15 2.89
C ASN A 128 -8.32 -3.48 3.65
N VAL A 129 -8.89 -4.56 3.08
CA VAL A 129 -8.77 -5.91 3.67
C VAL A 129 -7.31 -6.34 3.70
N VAL A 130 -6.58 -6.19 2.60
CA VAL A 130 -5.14 -6.50 2.51
C VAL A 130 -4.35 -5.70 3.55
N LEU A 131 -4.60 -4.39 3.65
CA LEU A 131 -3.94 -3.52 4.63
C LEU A 131 -4.19 -3.98 6.06
N LYS A 132 -5.45 -4.19 6.43
CA LYS A 132 -5.83 -4.59 7.80
C LYS A 132 -5.35 -5.99 8.17
N LEU A 133 -5.38 -6.91 7.20
CA LEU A 133 -4.82 -8.25 7.40
C LEU A 133 -3.30 -8.18 7.59
N GLY A 134 -2.59 -7.43 6.75
CA GLY A 134 -1.14 -7.25 6.85
C GLY A 134 -0.72 -6.64 8.20
N GLU A 135 -1.38 -5.56 8.64
CA GLU A 135 -1.17 -4.94 9.96
C GLU A 135 -1.41 -5.94 11.11
N GLY A 136 -2.54 -6.66 11.04
CA GLY A 136 -2.92 -7.64 12.06
C GLY A 136 -1.97 -8.81 12.14
N LEU A 137 -1.59 -9.37 10.98
CA LEU A 137 -0.70 -10.52 10.89
C LEU A 137 0.72 -10.18 11.38
N ALA A 138 1.26 -9.04 10.98
CA ALA A 138 2.55 -8.56 11.46
C ALA A 138 2.57 -8.48 12.99
N LYS A 139 1.54 -7.85 13.59
CA LYS A 139 1.41 -7.72 15.05
C LYS A 139 1.29 -9.09 15.73
N ALA A 140 0.49 -10.01 15.16
CA ALA A 140 0.34 -11.37 15.70
C ALA A 140 1.65 -12.14 15.68
N ILE A 141 2.40 -12.12 14.57
CA ILE A 141 3.69 -12.80 14.45
C ILE A 141 4.68 -12.27 15.49
N PHE A 142 4.80 -10.95 15.64
CA PHE A 142 5.71 -10.38 16.66
C PHE A 142 5.30 -10.78 18.08
N ASN A 143 4.01 -10.86 18.39
CA ASN A 143 3.54 -11.32 19.70
C ASN A 143 3.85 -12.80 19.94
N LEU A 144 3.56 -13.67 18.97
CA LEU A 144 3.88 -15.11 19.03
C LEU A 144 5.39 -15.36 19.20
N MET A 145 6.22 -14.63 18.47
CA MET A 145 7.69 -14.71 18.63
C MET A 145 8.11 -14.29 20.05
N LYS A 146 7.53 -13.21 20.58
CA LYS A 146 7.79 -12.76 21.95
C LYS A 146 7.37 -13.82 22.97
N GLU A 147 6.19 -14.40 22.84
CA GLU A 147 5.69 -15.45 23.71
C GLU A 147 6.59 -16.70 23.67
N ALA A 148 7.01 -17.14 22.46
CA ALA A 148 7.92 -18.27 22.31
C ALA A 148 9.29 -18.02 22.99
N ILE A 149 9.84 -16.82 22.89
CA ILE A 149 11.10 -16.43 23.54
C ILE A 149 10.95 -16.40 25.07
N TRP A 150 9.91 -15.78 25.58
CA TRP A 150 9.70 -15.63 27.02
C TRP A 150 9.20 -16.91 27.70
N GLY A 151 8.43 -17.74 26.97
CA GLY A 151 7.99 -19.07 27.42
C GLY A 151 9.09 -20.14 27.34
N GLY A 152 10.12 -19.90 26.55
CA GLY A 152 11.30 -20.78 26.45
C GLY A 152 12.20 -20.69 27.69
N GLY A 153 13.04 -21.69 27.91
CA GLY A 153 13.99 -21.72 29.02
C GLY A 153 15.03 -20.58 28.97
N LEU A 154 15.99 -20.62 29.88
CA LEU A 154 17.04 -19.60 30.02
C LEU A 154 17.79 -19.30 28.72
N LEU A 155 18.10 -20.33 27.92
CA LEU A 155 18.78 -20.18 26.63
C LEU A 155 17.95 -19.39 25.61
N ALA A 156 16.64 -19.62 25.55
CA ALA A 156 15.75 -18.88 24.65
C ALA A 156 15.72 -17.39 25.03
N LYS A 157 15.68 -17.06 26.32
CA LYS A 157 15.71 -15.68 26.80
C LYS A 157 17.03 -14.97 26.50
N ILE A 158 18.16 -15.65 26.66
CA ILE A 158 19.49 -15.13 26.29
C ILE A 158 19.55 -14.90 24.77
N GLY A 159 19.13 -15.87 23.96
CA GLY A 159 19.06 -15.72 22.50
C GLY A 159 18.16 -14.57 22.08
N GLY A 160 16.99 -14.43 22.71
CA GLY A 160 16.06 -13.30 22.51
C GLY A 160 16.67 -11.94 22.82
N ALA A 161 17.45 -11.84 23.88
CA ALA A 161 18.18 -10.62 24.23
C ALA A 161 19.22 -10.24 23.18
N LEU A 162 19.95 -11.23 22.66
CA LEU A 162 20.97 -11.03 21.62
C LEU A 162 20.37 -10.57 20.28
N ILE A 163 19.23 -11.11 19.85
CA ILE A 163 18.58 -10.73 18.60
C ILE A 163 17.71 -9.48 18.70
N LYS A 164 17.43 -8.98 19.92
CA LYS A 164 16.56 -7.84 20.15
C LYS A 164 16.86 -6.62 19.27
N PRO A 165 18.12 -6.18 19.07
CA PRO A 165 18.41 -5.02 18.20
C PRO A 165 18.00 -5.25 16.75
N ALA A 166 18.20 -6.47 16.22
CA ALA A 166 17.76 -6.82 14.86
C ALA A 166 16.23 -6.85 14.73
N MET A 167 15.54 -7.36 15.75
CA MET A 167 14.08 -7.38 15.80
C MET A 167 13.47 -5.98 15.89
N VAL A 168 14.11 -5.04 16.59
CA VAL A 168 13.69 -3.63 16.61
C VAL A 168 13.76 -3.02 15.22
N LYS A 169 14.87 -3.20 14.49
CA LYS A 169 15.03 -2.72 13.10
C LYS A 169 13.99 -3.34 12.16
N LEU A 170 13.72 -4.64 12.30
CA LEU A 170 12.68 -5.31 11.50
C LEU A 170 11.31 -4.72 11.80
N LYS A 171 10.97 -4.50 13.06
CA LYS A 171 9.72 -3.88 13.48
C LYS A 171 9.56 -2.47 12.91
N GLU A 172 10.62 -1.64 12.95
CA GLU A 172 10.62 -0.30 12.38
C GLU A 172 10.38 -0.33 10.86
N ARG A 173 10.99 -1.29 10.13
CA ARG A 173 10.76 -1.49 8.69
C ARG A 173 9.31 -1.87 8.38
N MET A 174 8.63 -2.56 9.29
CA MET A 174 7.23 -2.99 9.14
C MET A 174 6.23 -2.01 9.77
N ASP A 175 6.69 -0.92 10.37
CA ASP A 175 5.83 0.06 11.03
C ASP A 175 5.20 1.00 10.00
N PRO A 176 3.85 1.00 9.82
CA PRO A 176 3.18 1.95 8.94
C PRO A 176 3.46 3.43 9.30
N ASN A 177 3.73 3.72 10.57
CA ASN A 177 4.05 5.07 11.02
C ASN A 177 5.40 5.59 10.49
N ALA A 178 6.31 4.69 10.13
CA ALA A 178 7.59 5.06 9.52
C ALA A 178 7.42 5.66 8.11
N TYR A 179 6.36 5.27 7.40
CA TYR A 179 6.03 5.78 6.07
C TYR A 179 5.22 7.08 6.10
N GLY A 180 4.85 7.59 7.30
CA GLY A 180 4.18 8.87 7.44
C GLY A 180 2.69 8.89 7.09
N GLY A 181 2.03 7.71 7.04
CA GLY A 181 0.63 7.59 6.65
C GLY A 181 0.44 7.27 5.17
N ALA A 182 -0.82 7.27 4.73
CA ALA A 182 -1.20 6.95 3.35
C ALA A 182 -1.52 8.22 2.57
N LEU A 183 -0.90 8.39 1.40
CA LEU A 183 -1.12 9.55 0.55
C LEU A 183 -2.41 9.37 -0.26
N LEU A 184 -3.32 10.36 -0.24
CA LEU A 184 -4.48 10.41 -1.10
C LEU A 184 -4.08 11.02 -2.44
N LEU A 185 -3.92 10.17 -3.45
CA LEU A 185 -3.57 10.57 -4.81
C LEU A 185 -4.80 11.05 -5.58
N GLY A 186 -4.59 11.93 -6.56
CA GLY A 186 -5.64 12.44 -7.43
C GLY A 186 -6.31 13.73 -6.95
N VAL A 187 -5.81 14.34 -5.87
CA VAL A 187 -6.20 15.68 -5.40
C VAL A 187 -5.12 16.70 -5.71
N LYS A 188 -5.49 18.02 -5.75
CA LYS A 188 -4.62 19.11 -6.24
C LYS A 188 -3.51 19.52 -5.27
N ALA A 189 -3.51 19.03 -4.04
CA ALA A 189 -2.46 19.29 -3.06
C ALA A 189 -2.15 18.01 -2.24
N PRO A 190 -0.98 17.91 -1.60
CA PRO A 190 -0.66 16.78 -0.75
C PRO A 190 -1.70 16.60 0.35
N PHE A 191 -2.30 15.43 0.40
CA PHE A 191 -3.30 15.08 1.42
C PHE A 191 -2.94 13.71 2.00
N ILE A 192 -2.51 13.68 3.26
CA ILE A 192 -2.02 12.48 3.91
C ILE A 192 -3.00 12.04 4.98
N ILE A 193 -3.39 10.78 4.90
CA ILE A 193 -4.31 10.15 5.83
C ILE A 193 -3.48 9.39 6.87
N CYS A 194 -3.55 9.87 8.12
CA CYS A 194 -2.94 9.22 9.26
C CYS A 194 -3.98 8.42 10.05
N HIS A 195 -3.53 7.47 10.86
CA HIS A 195 -4.42 6.72 11.75
C HIS A 195 -4.86 7.60 12.92
N GLY A 196 -6.09 7.39 13.45
CA GLY A 196 -6.61 8.17 14.59
C GLY A 196 -5.76 8.06 15.88
N SER A 197 -4.92 7.03 16.00
CA SER A 197 -3.96 6.84 17.08
C SER A 197 -2.55 7.34 16.78
N SER A 198 -2.33 8.03 15.65
CA SER A 198 -1.02 8.54 15.25
C SER A 198 -0.46 9.52 16.28
N LYS A 199 0.81 9.29 16.64
CA LYS A 199 1.56 10.14 17.57
C LYS A 199 2.51 11.08 16.80
N ALA A 200 3.23 11.94 17.51
CA ALA A 200 4.15 12.92 16.95
C ALA A 200 5.09 12.33 15.87
N TYR A 201 5.67 11.15 16.08
CA TYR A 201 6.55 10.47 15.12
C TYR A 201 5.86 10.25 13.75
N ALA A 202 4.65 9.70 13.74
CA ALA A 202 3.89 9.48 12.51
C ALA A 202 3.53 10.81 11.81
N ILE A 203 3.14 11.83 12.57
CA ILE A 203 2.80 13.15 12.03
C ILE A 203 4.05 13.83 11.45
N THR A 204 5.20 13.75 12.10
CA THR A 204 6.47 14.28 11.57
C THR A 204 6.83 13.63 10.24
N ASN A 205 6.71 12.30 10.15
CA ASN A 205 6.96 11.58 8.89
C ASN A 205 5.94 11.98 7.81
N ALA A 206 4.66 12.15 8.16
CA ALA A 206 3.63 12.63 7.24
C ALA A 206 3.96 14.02 6.65
N ILE A 207 4.37 14.95 7.50
CA ILE A 207 4.84 16.28 7.06
C ILE A 207 6.06 16.13 6.13
N GLY A 208 7.01 15.24 6.48
CA GLY A 208 8.17 14.96 5.64
C GLY A 208 7.82 14.40 4.25
N VAL A 209 6.77 13.57 4.16
CA VAL A 209 6.22 13.10 2.88
C VAL A 209 5.58 14.27 2.12
N ALA A 210 4.77 15.10 2.77
CA ALA A 210 4.12 16.25 2.13
C ALA A 210 5.11 17.27 1.54
N VAL A 211 6.28 17.45 2.17
CA VAL A 211 7.33 18.36 1.67
C VAL A 211 8.04 17.81 0.42
N LYS A 212 8.06 16.49 0.24
CA LYS A 212 8.69 15.84 -0.93
C LYS A 212 7.76 15.81 -2.15
N PHE A 213 6.46 16.06 -1.95
CA PHE A 213 5.41 16.00 -2.97
C PHE A 213 5.17 17.37 -3.61
#